data_f27c5a4ad81bb6b0a25c1ef1de1ad262
#
_entry.id   f27c5a4ad81bb6b0a25c1ef1de1ad262
#
_cell.length_a   1.000
_cell.length_b   1.000
_cell.length_c   1.000
_cell.angle_alpha   90.00
_cell.angle_beta   90.00
_cell.angle_gamma   90.00
#
_symmetry.space_group_name_H-M   'P 1'
#
loop_
_entity.id
_entity.type
_entity.pdbx_description
1 polymer ?
#
loop_
_entity_poly.entity_id
_entity_poly.type
_entity_poly.pdbx_seq_one_letter_code
_entity_poly.pdbx_strand_id
1 'polypeptide(L)'
;MATRKKGFIMEIKSEVACFGGTQGIYSHTSKICDGEMTFGIFIPEEAKLGSVPVLWYLSGLTCTHENAMTKSGAQAWAAEEGIALVFPDTSPRGSDVADDEAYDLGQGASFYVNATQNPWAPHFRMWDYVADELP
;
A
#
# COMPACT_ATOMS: atom_id res chain seq x y z
N MET A 1 -14.39 -2.51 12.28
CA MET A 1 -15.35 -2.75 11.17
C MET A 1 -14.81 -2.06 9.93
N ALA A 2 -14.51 -2.81 8.91
CA ALA A 2 -14.12 -2.23 7.63
C ALA A 2 -15.34 -1.52 7.03
N THR A 3 -15.21 -0.24 6.72
CA THR A 3 -16.23 0.53 6.02
C THR A 3 -16.29 0.00 4.59
N ARG A 4 -17.29 -0.81 4.28
CA ARG A 4 -17.54 -1.29 2.91
C ARG A 4 -17.97 -0.09 2.06
N LYS A 5 -17.05 0.53 1.33
CA LYS A 5 -17.41 1.24 0.11
C LYS A 5 -17.97 0.20 -0.87
N LYS A 6 -19.17 0.42 -1.37
CA LYS A 6 -19.87 -0.48 -2.30
C LYS A 6 -18.93 -0.85 -3.47
N GLY A 7 -18.51 -2.13 -3.54
CA GLY A 7 -17.69 -2.67 -4.63
C GLY A 7 -16.19 -2.89 -4.34
N PHE A 8 -15.69 -2.54 -3.15
CA PHE A 8 -14.32 -2.79 -2.75
C PHE A 8 -14.26 -4.02 -1.83
N ILE A 9 -13.72 -5.13 -2.34
CA ILE A 9 -13.51 -6.35 -1.56
C ILE A 9 -12.05 -6.36 -1.10
N MET A 10 -11.84 -6.25 0.20
CA MET A 10 -10.53 -6.28 0.83
C MET A 10 -10.37 -7.56 1.62
N GLU A 11 -9.27 -8.26 1.41
CA GLU A 11 -8.88 -9.44 2.17
C GLU A 11 -7.90 -9.05 3.27
N ILE A 12 -8.18 -9.50 4.48
CA ILE A 12 -7.29 -9.34 5.62
C ILE A 12 -6.24 -10.45 5.57
N LYS A 13 -4.98 -10.09 5.39
CA LYS A 13 -3.85 -11.03 5.45
C LYS A 13 -3.34 -11.21 6.87
N SER A 14 -3.24 -10.12 7.62
CA SER A 14 -2.91 -10.15 9.06
C SER A 14 -3.39 -8.89 9.76
N GLU A 15 -3.66 -9.00 11.05
CA GLU A 15 -3.90 -7.88 11.96
C GLU A 15 -3.27 -8.20 13.30
N VAL A 16 -2.50 -7.29 13.85
CA VAL A 16 -1.86 -7.42 15.15
C VAL A 16 -1.98 -6.14 15.96
N ALA A 17 -2.05 -6.28 17.28
CA ALA A 17 -1.97 -5.12 18.17
C ALA A 17 -0.58 -4.50 18.08
N CYS A 18 -0.53 -3.17 18.03
CA CYS A 18 0.71 -2.42 17.81
C CYS A 18 0.58 -1.04 18.46
N PHE A 19 1.39 -0.76 19.49
CA PHE A 19 1.42 0.52 20.22
C PHE A 19 0.03 1.09 20.55
N GLY A 20 -0.86 0.25 21.09
CA GLY A 20 -2.24 0.63 21.44
C GLY A 20 -3.20 0.68 20.24
N GLY A 21 -2.70 0.68 19.03
CA GLY A 21 -3.47 0.62 17.80
C GLY A 21 -3.41 -0.75 17.14
N THR A 22 -3.58 -0.79 15.84
CA THR A 22 -3.59 -2.01 15.04
C THR A 22 -2.70 -1.85 13.82
N GLN A 23 -1.84 -2.85 13.56
CA GLN A 23 -1.11 -2.96 12.30
C GLN A 23 -1.68 -4.11 11.49
N GLY A 24 -2.01 -3.86 10.24
CA GLY A 24 -2.59 -4.85 9.36
C GLY A 24 -1.92 -4.90 7.99
N ILE A 25 -2.06 -6.05 7.35
CA ILE A 25 -1.72 -6.26 5.94
C ILE A 25 -2.99 -6.70 5.23
N TYR A 26 -3.30 -6.04 4.14
CA TYR A 26 -4.51 -6.24 3.37
C TYR A 26 -4.19 -6.37 1.89
N SER A 27 -5.01 -7.12 1.17
CA SER A 27 -4.99 -7.12 -0.29
C SER A 27 -6.36 -6.84 -0.86
N HIS A 28 -6.39 -6.37 -2.08
CA HIS A 28 -7.61 -6.13 -2.83
C HIS A 28 -7.34 -6.25 -4.32
N THR A 29 -8.39 -6.49 -5.09
CA THR A 29 -8.30 -6.40 -6.54
C THR A 29 -8.38 -4.93 -6.95
N SER A 30 -7.26 -4.40 -7.43
CA SER A 30 -7.19 -3.04 -7.97
C SER A 30 -7.84 -3.00 -9.36
N LYS A 31 -8.67 -2.01 -9.59
CA LYS A 31 -9.22 -1.72 -10.93
C LYS A 31 -8.22 -0.96 -11.79
N ILE A 32 -7.43 -0.11 -11.14
CA ILE A 32 -6.44 0.73 -11.83
C ILE A 32 -5.24 -0.10 -12.28
N CYS A 33 -4.67 -0.91 -11.39
CA CYS A 33 -3.54 -1.78 -11.72
C CYS A 33 -3.96 -3.11 -12.36
N ASP A 34 -5.26 -3.39 -12.46
CA ASP A 34 -5.84 -4.61 -13.01
C ASP A 34 -5.20 -5.89 -12.45
N GLY A 35 -5.28 -6.03 -11.15
CA GLY A 35 -4.72 -7.17 -10.43
C GLY A 35 -4.73 -7.01 -8.92
N GLU A 36 -4.27 -8.03 -8.22
CA GLU A 36 -4.18 -7.99 -6.76
C GLU A 36 -3.06 -7.05 -6.31
N MET A 37 -3.42 -6.13 -5.42
CA MET A 37 -2.49 -5.21 -4.77
C MET A 37 -2.54 -5.40 -3.26
N THR A 38 -1.37 -5.32 -2.64
CA THR A 38 -1.19 -5.49 -1.19
C THR A 38 -0.67 -4.20 -0.57
N PHE A 39 -1.12 -3.89 0.62
CA PHE A 39 -0.63 -2.76 1.40
C PHE A 39 -0.63 -3.06 2.89
N GLY A 40 0.24 -2.38 3.62
CA GLY A 40 0.22 -2.34 5.09
C GLY A 40 -0.39 -1.06 5.60
N ILE A 41 -0.98 -1.11 6.79
CA ILE A 41 -1.53 0.06 7.47
C ILE A 41 -1.30 -0.04 8.97
N PHE A 42 -0.94 1.09 9.60
CA PHE A 42 -1.01 1.26 11.05
C PHE A 42 -2.12 2.24 11.36
N ILE A 43 -3.03 1.83 12.24
CA ILE A 43 -4.15 2.66 12.69
C ILE A 43 -3.96 2.94 14.17
N PRO A 44 -3.76 4.20 14.59
CA PRO A 44 -3.59 4.56 15.99
C PRO A 44 -4.91 4.44 16.76
N GLU A 45 -4.83 4.35 18.09
CA GLU A 45 -6.00 4.24 18.94
C GLU A 45 -6.99 5.40 18.78
N GLU A 46 -6.49 6.59 18.53
CA GLU A 46 -7.27 7.82 18.33
C GLU A 46 -8.26 7.72 17.15
N ALA A 47 -8.00 6.85 16.19
CA ALA A 47 -8.92 6.60 15.07
C ALA A 47 -10.27 6.01 15.51
N LYS A 48 -10.36 5.45 16.71
CA LYS A 48 -11.64 5.00 17.31
C LYS A 48 -12.52 6.17 17.73
N LEU A 49 -11.94 7.34 17.97
CA LEU A 49 -12.62 8.54 18.46
C LEU A 49 -12.97 9.52 17.35
N GLY A 50 -12.40 9.38 16.17
CA GLY A 50 -12.64 10.27 15.05
C GLY A 50 -11.60 10.10 13.94
N SER A 51 -11.62 11.03 12.98
CA SER A 51 -10.67 11.04 11.88
C SER A 51 -9.28 11.40 12.37
N VAL A 52 -8.27 10.76 11.80
CA VAL A 52 -6.86 11.05 12.06
C VAL A 52 -6.14 11.37 10.75
N PRO A 53 -5.04 12.15 10.80
CA PRO A 53 -4.21 12.35 9.61
C PRO A 53 -3.56 11.04 9.18
N VAL A 54 -3.26 10.93 7.90
CA VAL A 54 -2.63 9.74 7.29
C VAL A 54 -1.31 10.14 6.67
N LEU A 55 -0.26 9.44 7.03
CA LEU A 55 1.05 9.55 6.41
C LEU A 55 1.27 8.37 5.47
N TRP A 56 1.55 8.65 4.21
CA TRP A 56 1.87 7.67 3.19
C TRP A 56 3.37 7.47 3.11
N TYR A 57 3.81 6.25 3.35
CA TYR A 57 5.22 5.88 3.23
C TYR A 57 5.44 5.16 1.90
N LEU A 58 5.97 5.85 0.92
CA LEU A 58 6.28 5.30 -0.40
C LEU A 58 7.70 4.75 -0.38
N SER A 59 7.81 3.44 -0.28
CA SER A 59 9.10 2.75 -0.27
C SER A 59 9.81 2.82 -1.61
N GLY A 60 11.10 2.59 -1.60
CA GLY A 60 11.95 2.73 -2.76
C GLY A 60 12.15 1.44 -3.54
N LEU A 61 13.15 1.49 -4.39
CA LEU A 61 13.57 0.45 -5.31
C LEU A 61 13.71 -0.92 -4.63
N THR A 62 13.17 -1.95 -5.25
CA THR A 62 13.16 -3.35 -4.81
C THR A 62 12.34 -3.65 -3.53
N CYS A 63 11.76 -2.64 -2.91
CA CYS A 63 10.95 -2.82 -1.72
C CYS A 63 9.53 -3.32 -2.04
N THR A 64 8.87 -3.82 -1.00
CA THR A 64 7.44 -4.11 -0.94
C THR A 64 6.78 -3.25 0.14
N HIS A 65 5.50 -3.50 0.42
CA HIS A 65 4.81 -2.91 1.56
C HIS A 65 5.46 -3.26 2.92
N GLU A 66 6.24 -4.33 2.99
CA GLU A 66 6.81 -4.84 4.26
C GLU A 66 8.08 -4.13 4.72
N ASN A 67 8.91 -3.64 3.81
CA ASN A 67 10.23 -3.12 4.17
C ASN A 67 10.14 -1.96 5.18
N ALA A 68 9.41 -0.90 4.86
CA ALA A 68 9.25 0.23 5.76
C ALA A 68 8.40 -0.13 6.98
N MET A 69 7.33 -0.91 6.80
CA MET A 69 6.47 -1.35 7.88
C MET A 69 7.24 -2.13 8.96
N THR A 70 8.22 -2.93 8.55
CA THR A 70 9.04 -3.76 9.46
C THR A 70 10.23 -3.00 10.04
N LYS A 71 10.88 -2.15 9.25
CA LYS A 71 12.20 -1.60 9.57
C LYS A 71 12.20 -0.13 10.00
N SER A 72 11.17 0.64 9.67
CA SER A 72 11.19 2.09 9.95
C SER A 72 11.06 2.45 11.42
N GLY A 73 10.39 1.62 12.22
CA GLY A 73 10.03 1.96 13.60
C GLY A 73 9.05 3.12 13.72
N ALA A 74 8.42 3.54 12.64
CA ALA A 74 7.57 4.71 12.58
C ALA A 74 6.27 4.57 13.39
N GLN A 75 5.82 3.34 13.68
CA GLN A 75 4.56 3.07 14.36
C GLN A 75 4.52 3.67 15.77
N ALA A 76 5.63 3.62 16.52
CA ALA A 76 5.70 4.20 17.87
C ALA A 76 5.48 5.72 17.83
N TRP A 77 6.13 6.41 16.91
CA TRP A 77 6.00 7.86 16.73
C TRP A 77 4.60 8.23 16.21
N ALA A 78 4.08 7.46 15.28
CA ALA A 78 2.73 7.64 14.74
C ALA A 78 1.65 7.45 15.82
N ALA A 79 1.84 6.48 16.72
CA ALA A 79 0.97 6.28 17.87
C ALA A 79 0.96 7.47 18.82
N GLU A 80 2.13 8.06 19.13
CA GLU A 80 2.23 9.25 19.96
C GLU A 80 1.54 10.47 19.35
N GLU A 81 1.65 10.63 18.05
CA GLU A 81 1.09 11.79 17.32
C GLU A 81 -0.36 11.56 16.84
N GLY A 82 -0.92 10.38 17.05
CA GLY A 82 -2.28 10.06 16.58
C GLY A 82 -2.40 10.01 15.06
N ILE A 83 -1.37 9.52 14.37
CA ILE A 83 -1.28 9.47 12.90
C ILE A 83 -1.42 8.03 12.41
N ALA A 84 -2.23 7.81 11.38
CA ALA A 84 -2.23 6.54 10.65
C ALA A 84 -1.10 6.50 9.63
N LEU A 85 -0.53 5.31 9.41
CA LEU A 85 0.50 5.08 8.39
C LEU A 85 -0.04 4.15 7.33
N VAL A 86 0.20 4.45 6.06
CA VAL A 86 -0.08 3.56 4.93
C VAL A 86 1.21 3.23 4.20
N PHE A 87 1.44 1.94 4.00
CA PHE A 87 2.60 1.39 3.30
C PHE A 87 2.12 0.65 2.06
N PRO A 88 1.91 1.33 0.92
CA PRO A 88 1.54 0.63 -0.30
C PRO A 88 2.71 -0.20 -0.84
N ASP A 89 2.41 -1.23 -1.64
CA ASP A 89 3.44 -1.89 -2.44
C ASP A 89 4.02 -0.90 -3.47
N THR A 90 5.21 -1.18 -3.93
CA THR A 90 5.98 -0.31 -4.82
C THR A 90 5.62 -0.49 -6.30
N SER A 91 4.95 -1.56 -6.65
CA SER A 91 4.51 -1.86 -8.01
C SER A 91 3.40 -2.90 -8.05
N PRO A 92 2.69 -3.05 -9.17
CA PRO A 92 1.93 -4.26 -9.46
C PRO A 92 2.87 -5.47 -9.51
N ARG A 93 2.33 -6.66 -9.21
CA ARG A 93 3.07 -7.92 -9.20
C ARG A 93 2.19 -9.06 -9.68
N GLY A 94 2.79 -10.12 -10.16
CA GLY A 94 2.11 -11.34 -10.55
C GLY A 94 2.57 -11.88 -11.88
N SER A 95 2.10 -13.09 -12.23
CA SER A 95 2.48 -13.78 -13.47
C SER A 95 1.98 -13.09 -14.74
N ASP A 96 0.89 -12.33 -14.63
CA ASP A 96 0.28 -11.61 -15.74
C ASP A 96 0.80 -10.17 -15.88
N VAL A 97 1.66 -9.74 -14.97
CA VAL A 97 2.25 -8.40 -14.96
C VAL A 97 3.62 -8.45 -15.60
N ALA A 98 3.88 -7.52 -16.52
CA ALA A 98 5.18 -7.41 -17.18
C ALA A 98 6.31 -7.22 -16.17
N ASP A 99 7.46 -7.80 -16.48
CA ASP A 99 8.67 -7.70 -15.66
C ASP A 99 9.90 -7.60 -16.54
N ASP A 100 11.05 -7.32 -15.94
CA ASP A 100 12.34 -7.23 -16.62
C ASP A 100 13.45 -7.76 -15.69
N GLU A 101 14.55 -8.19 -16.25
CA GLU A 101 15.73 -8.66 -15.51
C GLU A 101 16.43 -7.52 -14.76
N ALA A 102 16.30 -6.28 -15.26
CA ALA A 102 16.86 -5.11 -14.61
C ALA A 102 16.08 -4.79 -13.33
N TYR A 103 16.77 -4.60 -12.22
CA TYR A 103 16.16 -4.33 -10.92
C TYR A 103 15.40 -3.00 -10.86
N ASP A 104 15.68 -2.09 -11.75
CA ASP A 104 15.09 -0.75 -11.85
C ASP A 104 13.99 -0.65 -12.93
N LEU A 105 13.52 -1.78 -13.44
CA LEU A 105 12.46 -1.83 -14.44
C LEU A 105 11.48 -2.97 -14.10
N GLY A 106 10.19 -2.73 -14.24
CA GLY A 106 9.17 -3.74 -13.98
C GLY A 106 8.81 -3.88 -12.49
N GLN A 107 8.61 -5.12 -12.06
CA GLN A 107 8.13 -5.40 -10.70
C GLN A 107 9.17 -4.98 -9.65
N GLY A 108 8.72 -4.17 -8.68
CA GLY A 108 9.58 -3.61 -7.63
C GLY A 108 10.39 -2.38 -8.03
N ALA A 109 10.22 -1.85 -9.21
CA ALA A 109 10.96 -0.66 -9.69
C ALA A 109 10.61 0.63 -8.93
N SER A 110 9.49 0.67 -8.23
CA SER A 110 9.07 1.76 -7.35
C SER A 110 8.84 3.12 -8.03
N PHE A 111 8.46 3.12 -9.27
CA PHE A 111 8.04 4.33 -9.96
C PHE A 111 6.54 4.58 -9.72
N TYR A 112 6.24 5.62 -8.95
CA TYR A 112 4.85 6.03 -8.64
C TYR A 112 4.30 6.94 -9.73
N VAL A 113 4.33 6.44 -10.95
CA VAL A 113 3.86 7.13 -12.15
C VAL A 113 2.96 6.20 -12.95
N ASN A 114 2.19 6.76 -13.88
CA ASN A 114 1.43 5.97 -14.83
C ASN A 114 2.28 5.70 -16.07
N ALA A 115 2.56 4.43 -16.36
CA ALA A 115 3.25 4.04 -17.56
C ALA A 115 2.40 4.33 -18.80
N THR A 116 3.05 4.77 -19.88
CA THR A 116 2.38 5.15 -21.13
C THR A 116 2.67 4.21 -22.29
N GLN A 117 3.61 3.28 -22.12
CA GLN A 117 4.05 2.38 -23.17
C GLN A 117 3.83 0.92 -22.78
N ASN A 118 3.53 0.08 -23.77
CA ASN A 118 3.48 -1.36 -23.61
C ASN A 118 4.91 -1.93 -23.43
N PRO A 119 5.09 -3.01 -22.68
CA PRO A 119 4.04 -3.81 -22.00
C PRO A 119 3.62 -3.28 -20.62
N TRP A 120 4.06 -2.09 -20.22
CA TRP A 120 3.92 -1.54 -18.87
C TRP A 120 2.55 -0.91 -18.61
N ALA A 121 2.00 -0.21 -19.60
CA ALA A 121 0.81 0.63 -19.47
C ALA A 121 -0.43 -0.05 -18.85
N PRO A 122 -0.74 -1.35 -19.11
CA PRO A 122 -1.93 -1.98 -18.56
C PRO A 122 -1.98 -2.07 -17.03
N HIS A 123 -0.82 -2.23 -16.38
CA HIS A 123 -0.74 -2.50 -14.93
C HIS A 123 0.01 -1.42 -14.15
N PHE A 124 1.04 -0.82 -14.72
CA PHE A 124 1.91 0.13 -14.03
C PHE A 124 1.30 1.53 -14.02
N ARG A 125 0.21 1.68 -13.24
CA ARG A 125 -0.52 2.94 -13.05
C ARG A 125 -0.51 3.35 -11.57
N MET A 126 0.71 3.42 -11.01
CA MET A 126 0.91 3.61 -9.58
C MET A 126 0.54 5.01 -9.09
N TRP A 127 0.62 6.03 -9.94
CA TRP A 127 0.16 7.35 -9.55
C TRP A 127 -1.35 7.33 -9.25
N ASP A 128 -2.16 6.88 -10.20
CA ASP A 128 -3.62 6.80 -10.00
C ASP A 128 -3.99 5.85 -8.87
N TYR A 129 -3.24 4.76 -8.70
CA TYR A 129 -3.46 3.81 -7.62
C TYR A 129 -3.30 4.46 -6.24
N VAL A 130 -2.17 5.14 -6.01
CA VAL A 130 -1.85 5.77 -4.72
C VAL A 130 -2.68 7.02 -4.48
N ALA A 131 -2.93 7.82 -5.52
CA ALA A 131 -3.63 9.10 -5.38
C ALA A 131 -5.16 8.97 -5.36
N ASP A 132 -5.72 8.03 -6.12
CA ASP A 132 -7.16 8.01 -6.39
C ASP A 132 -7.86 6.74 -5.90
N GLU A 133 -7.23 5.57 -6.00
CA GLU A 133 -7.92 4.30 -5.69
C GLU A 133 -7.74 3.87 -4.23
N LEU A 134 -6.51 3.88 -3.72
CA LEU A 134 -6.22 3.35 -2.39
C LEU A 134 -6.80 4.21 -1.26
N PRO A 135 -6.81 5.57 -1.33
CA PRO A 135 -7.49 6.39 -0.33
C PRO A 135 -8.98 6.15 -0.28
#